data_1de7eb6c7cb75ab4213327d324f028b0
#
_entry.id   1de7eb6c7cb75ab4213327d324f028b0
#
_cell.length_a   1.000
_cell.length_b   1.000
_cell.length_c   1.000
_cell.angle_alpha   90.00
_cell.angle_beta   90.00
_cell.angle_gamma   90.00
#
_symmetry.space_group_name_H-M   'P 1'
#
loop_
_entity.id
_entity.type
_entity.pdbx_description
1 polymer ?
#
loop_
_entity_poly.entity_id
_entity_poly.type
_entity_poly.pdbx_seq_one_letter_code
_entity_poly.pdbx_strand_id
1 'polypeptide(L)'
;FDPRGVGQSTPTINCQQSDTEIQENITEKQRVLNKINACIHNTGAEVIRHIGSNEAVYDIDRIRQALGDKQLTAVAYSYGTQIAALYAERFPYNVRSIVLDGVVDIDDLEDNFTWQLKQAQSYQETFDRFASWCARTKSCPLSSDRDKAITQFHDLLLKLHHRPLIDSKGENISSDELISLTTDLLLWRSSWPTLATAIRQFSQGIVSNEIETALNAPIASEESSDALGVILCVDQGDEKLTPEERISRKDALANAFPAINFDNGRSDSPDFCELWPIHSDLNKTRLKNTVLPSGLLFVAHKYDPTTPWINARKMAEKFSSPLLTINGDGHTLALTGVNLCVDKTVVHHLITPKKAENIFCPGNAEVETQ
;
A
#
# COMPACT_ATOMS: atom_id res chain seq x y z
N PHE A 1 -2.40 -8.76 15.23
CA PHE A 1 -1.56 -8.23 16.29
C PHE A 1 -0.77 -7.03 15.76
N ASP A 2 -0.32 -6.15 16.65
CA ASP A 2 0.49 -5.00 16.31
C ASP A 2 1.97 -5.40 16.32
N PRO A 3 2.69 -5.36 15.20
CA PRO A 3 4.13 -5.60 15.19
C PRO A 3 4.90 -4.56 16.00
N ARG A 4 6.18 -4.83 16.21
CA ARG A 4 7.08 -3.86 16.86
C ARG A 4 7.00 -2.50 16.18
N GLY A 5 6.89 -1.44 16.97
CA GLY A 5 6.82 -0.07 16.48
C GLY A 5 5.43 0.37 16.00
N VAL A 6 4.42 -0.50 16.01
CA VAL A 6 3.09 -0.23 15.44
C VAL A 6 2.00 -0.34 16.50
N GLY A 7 0.98 0.50 16.41
CA GLY A 7 -0.25 0.45 17.19
C GLY A 7 0.01 0.55 18.70
N GLN A 8 -0.45 -0.45 19.46
CA GLN A 8 -0.27 -0.50 20.92
C GLN A 8 1.05 -1.17 21.35
N SER A 9 1.84 -1.70 20.44
CA SER A 9 3.16 -2.26 20.75
C SER A 9 4.16 -1.16 21.08
N THR A 10 4.90 -1.31 22.20
CA THR A 10 5.86 -0.30 22.65
C THR A 10 7.29 -0.81 22.60
N PRO A 11 8.27 0.10 22.31
CA PRO A 11 8.11 1.50 21.92
C PRO A 11 7.53 1.65 20.52
N THR A 12 6.72 2.72 20.30
CA THR A 12 6.17 3.06 18.98
C THR A 12 7.16 3.87 18.16
N ILE A 13 7.06 3.75 16.84
CA ILE A 13 7.81 4.62 15.93
C ILE A 13 7.20 6.03 15.99
N ASN A 14 8.05 7.03 16.16
CA ASN A 14 7.67 8.44 16.24
C ASN A 14 8.61 9.27 15.38
N CYS A 15 8.08 9.83 14.29
CA CYS A 15 8.81 10.69 13.36
C CYS A 15 8.39 12.18 13.46
N GLN A 16 7.66 12.55 14.51
CA GLN A 16 7.20 13.93 14.68
C GLN A 16 8.38 14.89 14.86
N GLN A 17 8.37 15.96 14.11
CA GLN A 17 9.33 17.05 14.24
C GLN A 17 8.77 18.10 15.21
N SER A 18 9.65 18.73 16.00
CA SER A 18 9.23 19.87 16.82
C SER A 18 8.99 21.10 15.93
N ASP A 19 8.08 22.01 16.35
CA ASP A 19 7.77 23.24 15.60
C ASP A 19 9.00 24.10 15.31
N THR A 20 10.05 23.99 16.14
CA THR A 20 11.33 24.68 15.94
C THR A 20 12.22 24.07 14.84
N GLU A 21 11.93 22.82 14.43
CA GLU A 21 12.67 22.10 13.38
C GLU A 21 12.04 22.28 12.00
N ILE A 22 10.83 22.81 11.93
CA ILE A 22 10.13 23.11 10.67
C ILE A 22 10.67 24.44 10.13
N GLN A 23 11.62 24.37 9.21
CA GLN A 23 12.20 25.54 8.55
C GLN A 23 11.57 25.73 7.17
N GLU A 24 11.09 26.94 6.88
CA GLU A 24 10.37 27.23 5.62
C GLU A 24 11.26 27.27 4.36
N ASN A 25 12.59 27.44 4.48
CA ASN A 25 13.51 27.63 3.34
C ASN A 25 14.60 26.57 3.27
N ILE A 26 14.24 25.28 3.34
CA ILE A 26 15.19 24.17 3.23
C ILE A 26 14.95 23.37 1.94
N THR A 27 16.00 22.70 1.45
CA THR A 27 15.88 21.79 0.30
C THR A 27 15.02 20.57 0.63
N GLU A 28 14.45 19.95 -0.39
CA GLU A 28 13.70 18.68 -0.25
C GLU A 28 14.54 17.62 0.49
N LYS A 29 15.80 17.43 0.08
CA LYS A 29 16.75 16.54 0.75
C LYS A 29 16.91 16.86 2.25
N GLN A 30 17.01 18.14 2.61
CA GLN A 30 17.15 18.53 4.03
C GLN A 30 15.88 18.22 4.81
N ARG A 31 14.70 18.41 4.21
CA ARG A 31 13.41 18.08 4.83
C ARG A 31 13.31 16.58 5.12
N VAL A 32 13.70 15.75 4.15
CA VAL A 32 13.76 14.29 4.33
C VAL A 32 14.75 13.90 5.43
N LEU A 33 15.94 14.46 5.45
CA LEU A 33 16.95 14.20 6.51
C LEU A 33 16.46 14.62 7.90
N ASN A 34 15.76 15.74 8.01
CA ASN A 34 15.20 16.18 9.29
C ASN A 34 14.14 15.19 9.80
N LYS A 35 13.27 14.68 8.92
CA LYS A 35 12.29 13.64 9.28
C LYS A 35 12.98 12.34 9.70
N ILE A 36 14.00 11.89 8.99
CA ILE A 36 14.80 10.70 9.36
C ILE A 36 15.42 10.87 10.74
N ASN A 37 16.04 12.02 11.00
CA ASN A 37 16.65 12.33 12.29
C ASN A 37 15.61 12.34 13.42
N ALA A 38 14.43 12.89 13.19
CA ALA A 38 13.33 12.86 14.16
C ALA A 38 12.89 11.41 14.46
N CYS A 39 12.69 10.57 13.42
CA CYS A 39 12.38 9.15 13.62
C CYS A 39 13.43 8.44 14.49
N ILE A 40 14.71 8.63 14.18
CA ILE A 40 15.81 7.98 14.90
C ILE A 40 15.95 8.51 16.33
N HIS A 41 15.80 9.83 16.51
CA HIS A 41 15.94 10.46 17.83
C HIS A 41 14.78 10.06 18.76
N ASN A 42 13.54 10.16 18.27
CA ASN A 42 12.36 9.97 19.09
C ASN A 42 12.08 8.47 19.39
N THR A 43 12.35 7.60 18.41
CA THR A 43 12.15 6.15 18.57
C THR A 43 13.35 5.46 19.24
N GLY A 44 14.56 5.93 18.95
CA GLY A 44 15.82 5.33 19.34
C GLY A 44 16.40 4.39 18.29
N ALA A 45 17.67 4.64 17.91
CA ALA A 45 18.38 3.89 16.87
C ALA A 45 18.43 2.37 17.15
N GLU A 46 18.56 1.98 18.41
CA GLU A 46 18.63 0.57 18.80
C GLU A 46 17.28 -0.14 18.63
N VAL A 47 16.17 0.55 18.91
CA VAL A 47 14.82 0.04 18.65
C VAL A 47 14.60 -0.17 17.15
N ILE A 48 14.96 0.84 16.34
CA ILE A 48 14.78 0.82 14.90
C ILE A 48 15.51 -0.36 14.23
N ARG A 49 16.67 -0.76 14.73
CA ARG A 49 17.41 -1.94 14.23
C ARG A 49 16.64 -3.25 14.35
N HIS A 50 15.61 -3.28 15.19
CA HIS A 50 14.88 -4.48 15.56
C HIS A 50 13.39 -4.43 15.25
N ILE A 51 12.96 -3.58 14.30
CA ILE A 51 11.54 -3.43 13.94
C ILE A 51 11.19 -3.96 12.55
N GLY A 52 12.14 -4.57 11.83
CA GLY A 52 11.91 -5.10 10.49
C GLY A 52 11.00 -6.34 10.45
N SER A 53 10.62 -6.73 9.24
CA SER A 53 9.80 -7.92 9.00
C SER A 53 10.43 -9.20 9.53
N ASN A 54 11.77 -9.28 9.54
CA ASN A 54 12.50 -10.45 10.04
C ASN A 54 12.22 -10.69 11.52
N GLU A 55 12.26 -9.63 12.33
CA GLU A 55 11.97 -9.68 13.76
C GLU A 55 10.50 -9.99 14.05
N ALA A 56 9.59 -9.40 13.26
CA ALA A 56 8.16 -9.67 13.36
C ALA A 56 7.83 -11.15 13.12
N VAL A 57 8.51 -11.79 12.18
CA VAL A 57 8.36 -13.24 11.93
C VAL A 57 8.73 -14.08 13.15
N TYR A 58 9.82 -13.74 13.84
CA TYR A 58 10.21 -14.45 15.07
C TYR A 58 9.25 -14.16 16.22
N ASP A 59 8.74 -12.93 16.32
CA ASP A 59 7.75 -12.59 17.34
C ASP A 59 6.47 -13.39 17.19
N ILE A 60 5.96 -13.55 15.96
CA ILE A 60 4.80 -14.39 15.68
C ILE A 60 5.03 -15.82 16.17
N ASP A 61 6.19 -16.41 15.90
CA ASP A 61 6.47 -17.77 16.38
C ASP A 61 6.57 -17.88 17.90
N ARG A 62 7.12 -16.86 18.55
CA ARG A 62 7.15 -16.78 20.03
C ARG A 62 5.76 -16.61 20.64
N ILE A 63 4.92 -15.77 20.01
CA ILE A 63 3.52 -15.60 20.43
C ILE A 63 2.77 -16.92 20.28
N ARG A 64 2.90 -17.60 19.12
CA ARG A 64 2.32 -18.93 18.91
C ARG A 64 2.71 -19.91 20.02
N GLN A 65 4.00 -19.98 20.34
CA GLN A 65 4.52 -20.84 21.40
C GLN A 65 3.96 -20.48 22.79
N ALA A 66 3.91 -19.18 23.11
CA ALA A 66 3.37 -18.69 24.39
C ALA A 66 1.88 -19.01 24.55
N LEU A 67 1.12 -19.04 23.47
CA LEU A 67 -0.29 -19.46 23.44
C LEU A 67 -0.46 -20.98 23.51
N GLY A 68 0.60 -21.76 23.39
CA GLY A 68 0.57 -23.23 23.39
C GLY A 68 0.13 -23.82 22.06
N ASP A 69 0.04 -23.04 21.00
CA ASP A 69 -0.38 -23.49 19.67
C ASP A 69 0.75 -24.27 18.99
N LYS A 70 0.44 -25.48 18.53
CA LYS A 70 1.40 -26.30 17.77
C LYS A 70 1.71 -25.69 16.39
N GLN A 71 0.71 -25.11 15.74
CA GLN A 71 0.79 -24.51 14.42
C GLN A 71 -0.04 -23.24 14.35
N LEU A 72 0.42 -22.29 13.54
CA LEU A 72 -0.22 -20.99 13.33
C LEU A 72 -1.45 -21.10 12.44
N THR A 73 -2.53 -20.45 12.87
CA THR A 73 -3.68 -20.11 12.02
C THR A 73 -3.81 -18.59 11.99
N ALA A 74 -3.77 -18.01 10.80
CA ALA A 74 -3.77 -16.56 10.64
C ALA A 74 -4.47 -16.11 9.37
N VAL A 75 -4.88 -14.84 9.37
CA VAL A 75 -5.24 -14.08 8.18
C VAL A 75 -4.32 -12.88 8.13
N ALA A 76 -3.74 -12.64 6.99
CA ALA A 76 -2.83 -11.53 6.74
C ALA A 76 -3.35 -10.67 5.60
N TYR A 77 -3.28 -9.36 5.76
CA TYR A 77 -3.77 -8.40 4.78
C TYR A 77 -2.64 -7.49 4.32
N SER A 78 -2.61 -7.17 3.01
CA SER A 78 -1.71 -6.16 2.44
C SER A 78 -0.24 -6.40 2.86
N TYR A 79 0.43 -5.42 3.46
CA TYR A 79 1.79 -5.57 3.99
C TYR A 79 1.94 -6.78 4.94
N GLY A 80 0.91 -7.11 5.72
CA GLY A 80 0.93 -8.28 6.60
C GLY A 80 1.15 -9.60 5.85
N THR A 81 0.83 -9.67 4.56
CA THR A 81 1.08 -10.85 3.72
C THR A 81 2.58 -11.08 3.48
N GLN A 82 3.41 -10.01 3.48
CA GLN A 82 4.86 -10.13 3.46
C GLN A 82 5.36 -10.89 4.70
N ILE A 83 4.92 -10.47 5.89
CA ILE A 83 5.30 -11.12 7.15
C ILE A 83 4.83 -12.58 7.17
N ALA A 84 3.59 -12.83 6.73
CA ALA A 84 3.01 -14.18 6.70
C ALA A 84 3.72 -15.11 5.72
N ALA A 85 4.12 -14.61 4.54
CA ALA A 85 4.88 -15.38 3.56
C ALA A 85 6.31 -15.69 4.05
N LEU A 86 6.98 -14.70 4.67
CA LEU A 86 8.30 -14.90 5.29
C LEU A 86 8.22 -15.88 6.47
N TYR A 87 7.14 -15.82 7.27
CA TYR A 87 6.88 -16.80 8.32
C TYR A 87 6.73 -18.21 7.74
N ALA A 88 5.97 -18.36 6.68
CA ALA A 88 5.75 -19.64 6.01
C ALA A 88 7.06 -20.22 5.40
N GLU A 89 7.94 -19.37 4.88
CA GLU A 89 9.29 -19.80 4.44
C GLU A 89 10.17 -20.26 5.62
N ARG A 90 10.14 -19.52 6.73
CA ARG A 90 11.03 -19.79 7.87
C ARG A 90 10.58 -20.96 8.74
N PHE A 91 9.27 -21.07 8.95
CA PHE A 91 8.64 -22.04 9.83
C PHE A 91 7.59 -22.91 9.13
N PRO A 92 7.94 -23.60 8.02
CA PRO A 92 6.97 -24.31 7.19
C PRO A 92 6.17 -25.40 7.94
N TYR A 93 6.77 -25.99 8.97
CA TYR A 93 6.11 -27.02 9.81
C TYR A 93 5.18 -26.42 10.87
N ASN A 94 5.29 -25.13 11.14
CA ASN A 94 4.47 -24.44 12.13
C ASN A 94 3.24 -23.78 11.51
N VAL A 95 2.97 -24.01 10.23
CA VAL A 95 1.80 -23.48 9.52
C VAL A 95 0.68 -24.53 9.55
N ARG A 96 -0.49 -24.18 10.10
CA ARG A 96 -1.72 -24.95 9.96
C ARG A 96 -2.58 -24.43 8.82
N SER A 97 -2.93 -23.15 8.88
CA SER A 97 -3.72 -22.47 7.86
C SER A 97 -3.44 -20.97 7.88
N ILE A 98 -2.98 -20.42 6.77
CA ILE A 98 -2.77 -18.98 6.62
C ILE A 98 -3.44 -18.51 5.34
N VAL A 99 -4.26 -17.46 5.45
CA VAL A 99 -4.85 -16.73 4.32
C VAL A 99 -4.06 -15.44 4.12
N LEU A 100 -3.65 -15.20 2.88
CA LEU A 100 -2.89 -14.00 2.48
C LEU A 100 -3.74 -13.23 1.46
N ASP A 101 -4.28 -12.08 1.85
CA ASP A 101 -5.18 -11.27 1.03
C ASP A 101 -4.56 -9.90 0.72
N GLY A 102 -4.52 -9.55 -0.57
CA GLY A 102 -3.76 -8.38 -1.03
C GLY A 102 -2.25 -8.62 -0.96
N VAL A 103 -1.75 -9.50 -1.82
CA VAL A 103 -0.47 -10.21 -1.64
C VAL A 103 0.72 -9.39 -2.09
N VAL A 104 1.70 -9.23 -1.21
CA VAL A 104 3.04 -8.72 -1.52
C VAL A 104 3.89 -9.86 -2.09
N ASP A 105 4.62 -9.60 -3.18
CA ASP A 105 5.60 -10.53 -3.74
C ASP A 105 6.91 -10.40 -2.95
N ILE A 106 7.22 -11.40 -2.11
CA ILE A 106 8.44 -11.36 -1.28
C ILE A 106 9.73 -11.52 -2.08
N ASP A 107 9.67 -11.88 -3.34
CA ASP A 107 10.85 -11.91 -4.20
C ASP A 107 11.21 -10.53 -4.74
N ASP A 108 10.26 -9.58 -4.75
CA ASP A 108 10.51 -8.18 -5.07
C ASP A 108 11.19 -7.38 -3.92
N LEU A 109 11.32 -7.95 -2.72
CA LEU A 109 12.00 -7.29 -1.58
C LEU A 109 13.48 -6.98 -1.85
N GLU A 110 14.10 -7.67 -2.81
CA GLU A 110 15.48 -7.40 -3.24
C GLU A 110 15.55 -6.23 -4.23
N ASP A 111 14.44 -5.84 -4.83
CA ASP A 111 14.33 -4.76 -5.83
C ASP A 111 13.06 -3.92 -5.60
N ASN A 112 13.16 -2.96 -4.69
CA ASN A 112 12.07 -2.05 -4.36
C ASN A 112 11.56 -1.27 -5.58
N PHE A 113 12.41 -0.95 -6.53
CA PHE A 113 12.00 -0.23 -7.74
C PHE A 113 11.04 -1.06 -8.60
N THR A 114 11.31 -2.36 -8.78
CA THR A 114 10.38 -3.26 -9.47
C THR A 114 9.02 -3.33 -8.77
N TRP A 115 9.00 -3.37 -7.43
CA TRP A 115 7.75 -3.32 -6.67
C TRP A 115 6.98 -2.01 -6.89
N GLN A 116 7.64 -0.86 -6.76
CA GLN A 116 7.04 0.46 -7.00
C GLN A 116 6.50 0.60 -8.43
N LEU A 117 7.23 0.09 -9.42
CA LEU A 117 6.82 0.15 -10.83
C LEU A 117 5.54 -0.67 -11.08
N LYS A 118 5.46 -1.88 -10.55
CA LYS A 118 4.24 -2.71 -10.63
C LYS A 118 3.05 -2.03 -9.97
N GLN A 119 3.25 -1.43 -8.81
CA GLN A 119 2.20 -0.71 -8.09
C GLN A 119 1.74 0.52 -8.89
N ALA A 120 2.65 1.34 -9.41
CA ALA A 120 2.34 2.49 -10.23
C ALA A 120 1.51 2.12 -11.48
N GLN A 121 1.87 1.03 -12.18
CA GLN A 121 1.12 0.50 -13.30
C GLN A 121 -0.31 0.08 -12.91
N SER A 122 -0.47 -0.56 -11.77
CA SER A 122 -1.78 -1.00 -11.28
C SER A 122 -2.67 0.16 -10.83
N TYR A 123 -2.09 1.19 -10.23
CA TYR A 123 -2.82 2.43 -9.95
C TYR A 123 -3.31 3.10 -11.23
N GLN A 124 -2.48 3.16 -12.28
CA GLN A 124 -2.92 3.70 -13.57
C GLN A 124 -4.06 2.85 -14.18
N GLU A 125 -3.95 1.53 -14.17
CA GLU A 125 -5.03 0.66 -14.65
C GLU A 125 -6.34 0.92 -13.89
N THR A 126 -6.25 1.06 -12.56
CA THR A 126 -7.42 1.33 -11.73
C THR A 126 -7.97 2.74 -11.97
N PHE A 127 -7.13 3.74 -12.18
CA PHE A 127 -7.57 5.09 -12.57
C PHE A 127 -8.31 5.08 -13.92
N ASP A 128 -7.80 4.36 -14.93
CA ASP A 128 -8.45 4.23 -16.24
C ASP A 128 -9.83 3.57 -16.12
N ARG A 129 -9.96 2.57 -15.27
CA ARG A 129 -11.23 1.90 -14.95
C ARG A 129 -12.18 2.83 -14.19
N PHE A 130 -11.66 3.59 -13.21
CA PHE A 130 -12.42 4.61 -12.50
C PHE A 130 -12.94 5.69 -13.47
N ALA A 131 -12.10 6.25 -14.34
CA ALA A 131 -12.49 7.26 -15.30
C ALA A 131 -13.58 6.74 -16.27
N SER A 132 -13.43 5.51 -16.77
CA SER A 132 -14.44 4.85 -17.59
C SER A 132 -15.77 4.65 -16.88
N TRP A 133 -15.74 4.31 -15.58
CA TRP A 133 -16.96 4.21 -14.78
C TRP A 133 -17.56 5.60 -14.51
N CYS A 134 -16.74 6.55 -14.08
CA CYS A 134 -17.15 7.92 -13.77
C CYS A 134 -17.87 8.55 -14.97
N ALA A 135 -17.32 8.41 -16.18
CA ALA A 135 -17.91 8.97 -17.40
C ALA A 135 -19.33 8.45 -17.72
N ARG A 136 -19.75 7.32 -17.15
CA ARG A 136 -21.13 6.82 -17.27
C ARG A 136 -22.09 7.52 -16.30
N THR A 137 -21.59 8.27 -15.35
CA THR A 137 -22.40 9.06 -14.41
C THR A 137 -22.63 10.48 -14.96
N LYS A 138 -23.82 11.04 -14.75
CA LYS A 138 -24.18 12.37 -15.30
C LYS A 138 -23.34 13.53 -14.74
N SER A 139 -22.68 13.33 -13.62
CA SER A 139 -22.00 14.37 -12.87
C SER A 139 -20.47 14.28 -12.92
N CYS A 140 -19.91 13.28 -13.61
CA CYS A 140 -18.46 13.10 -13.72
C CYS A 140 -17.85 14.11 -14.69
N PRO A 141 -16.77 14.80 -14.32
CA PRO A 141 -16.06 15.70 -15.22
C PRO A 141 -15.05 14.99 -16.14
N LEU A 142 -14.78 13.69 -15.92
CA LEU A 142 -13.79 12.95 -16.70
C LEU A 142 -14.42 12.27 -17.92
N SER A 143 -13.65 12.21 -19.00
CA SER A 143 -13.99 11.48 -20.22
C SER A 143 -13.85 9.97 -20.04
N SER A 144 -14.56 9.18 -20.85
CA SER A 144 -14.32 7.74 -20.98
C SER A 144 -13.10 7.42 -21.85
N ASP A 145 -12.60 8.38 -22.61
CA ASP A 145 -11.36 8.30 -23.36
C ASP A 145 -10.19 8.51 -22.39
N ARG A 146 -9.24 7.56 -22.35
CA ARG A 146 -8.14 7.53 -21.41
C ARG A 146 -7.29 8.80 -21.42
N ASP A 147 -6.85 9.21 -22.62
CA ASP A 147 -5.91 10.33 -22.73
C ASP A 147 -6.60 11.66 -22.40
N LYS A 148 -7.88 11.78 -22.77
CA LYS A 148 -8.67 12.94 -22.35
C LYS A 148 -8.94 12.97 -20.86
N ALA A 149 -9.21 11.83 -20.22
CA ALA A 149 -9.40 11.75 -18.78
C ALA A 149 -8.13 12.18 -18.04
N ILE A 150 -6.97 11.69 -18.47
CA ILE A 150 -5.67 12.10 -17.92
C ILE A 150 -5.46 13.60 -18.10
N THR A 151 -5.68 14.14 -19.30
CA THR A 151 -5.54 15.58 -19.55
C THR A 151 -6.46 16.40 -18.64
N GLN A 152 -7.73 16.02 -18.52
CA GLN A 152 -8.70 16.70 -17.64
C GLN A 152 -8.29 16.66 -16.16
N PHE A 153 -7.73 15.53 -15.73
CA PHE A 153 -7.24 15.39 -14.36
C PHE A 153 -5.97 16.24 -14.13
N HIS A 154 -5.04 16.27 -15.11
CA HIS A 154 -3.87 17.15 -15.08
C HIS A 154 -4.25 18.63 -15.01
N ASP A 155 -5.22 19.07 -15.80
CA ASP A 155 -5.71 20.46 -15.76
C ASP A 155 -6.21 20.83 -14.36
N LEU A 156 -6.89 19.90 -13.68
CA LEU A 156 -7.32 20.10 -12.31
C LEU A 156 -6.15 20.13 -11.32
N LEU A 157 -5.20 19.21 -11.44
CA LEU A 157 -4.01 19.18 -10.58
C LEU A 157 -3.18 20.47 -10.75
N LEU A 158 -2.93 20.92 -12.00
CA LEU A 158 -2.25 22.18 -12.28
C LEU A 158 -2.98 23.38 -11.68
N LYS A 159 -4.31 23.41 -11.78
CA LYS A 159 -5.13 24.46 -11.19
C LYS A 159 -4.94 24.51 -9.67
N LEU A 160 -4.98 23.36 -8.98
CA LEU A 160 -4.80 23.26 -7.53
C LEU A 160 -3.37 23.57 -7.10
N HIS A 161 -2.38 23.15 -7.91
CA HIS A 161 -0.97 23.45 -7.66
C HIS A 161 -0.70 24.96 -7.63
N HIS A 162 -1.24 25.70 -8.61
CA HIS A 162 -1.05 27.14 -8.69
C HIS A 162 -2.01 27.93 -7.78
N ARG A 163 -3.17 27.37 -7.49
CA ARG A 163 -4.21 28.02 -6.67
C ARG A 163 -4.94 26.99 -5.82
N PRO A 164 -4.37 26.61 -4.67
CA PRO A 164 -5.01 25.69 -3.74
C PRO A 164 -6.41 26.19 -3.33
N LEU A 165 -7.31 25.27 -3.05
CA LEU A 165 -8.56 25.56 -2.35
C LEU A 165 -8.27 25.64 -0.85
N ILE A 166 -9.20 26.25 -0.12
CA ILE A 166 -9.12 26.37 1.33
C ILE A 166 -10.28 25.58 1.93
N ASP A 167 -9.99 24.72 2.90
CA ASP A 167 -10.99 23.99 3.66
C ASP A 167 -11.65 24.87 4.75
N SER A 168 -12.59 24.28 5.50
CA SER A 168 -13.31 24.98 6.58
C SER A 168 -12.42 25.38 7.76
N LYS A 169 -11.23 24.80 7.90
CA LYS A 169 -10.24 25.08 8.95
C LYS A 169 -9.19 26.11 8.51
N GLY A 170 -9.17 26.48 7.24
CA GLY A 170 -8.17 27.37 6.66
C GLY A 170 -6.95 26.66 6.10
N GLU A 171 -6.98 25.32 6.00
CA GLU A 171 -5.88 24.53 5.44
C GLU A 171 -5.95 24.49 3.91
N ASN A 172 -4.78 24.42 3.28
CA ASN A 172 -4.68 24.34 1.83
C ASN A 172 -5.02 22.93 1.32
N ILE A 173 -5.85 22.89 0.26
CA ILE A 173 -6.08 21.69 -0.54
C ILE A 173 -5.41 21.92 -1.90
N SER A 174 -4.22 21.40 -2.06
CA SER A 174 -3.37 21.49 -3.26
C SER A 174 -3.53 20.27 -4.17
N SER A 175 -2.66 20.17 -5.18
CA SER A 175 -2.52 18.97 -6.01
C SER A 175 -2.18 17.73 -5.19
N ASP A 176 -1.36 17.88 -4.15
CA ASP A 176 -0.86 16.75 -3.37
C ASP A 176 -1.98 16.10 -2.55
N GLU A 177 -2.87 16.90 -1.96
CA GLU A 177 -4.07 16.39 -1.28
C GLU A 177 -5.01 15.67 -2.24
N LEU A 178 -5.19 16.18 -3.48
CA LEU A 178 -6.01 15.48 -4.47
C LEU A 178 -5.36 14.18 -4.95
N ILE A 179 -4.05 14.15 -5.12
CA ILE A 179 -3.31 12.92 -5.47
C ILE A 179 -3.45 11.88 -4.36
N SER A 180 -3.21 12.28 -3.11
CA SER A 180 -3.37 11.40 -1.94
C SER A 180 -4.80 10.85 -1.86
N LEU A 181 -5.80 11.73 -1.90
CA LEU A 181 -7.21 11.32 -1.90
C LEU A 181 -7.55 10.37 -3.07
N THR A 182 -6.95 10.60 -4.24
CA THR A 182 -7.18 9.74 -5.41
C THR A 182 -6.61 8.34 -5.19
N THR A 183 -5.36 8.23 -4.76
CA THR A 183 -4.72 6.92 -4.49
C THR A 183 -5.47 6.17 -3.39
N ASP A 184 -5.92 6.85 -2.37
CA ASP A 184 -6.66 6.28 -1.26
C ASP A 184 -8.05 5.76 -1.69
N LEU A 185 -8.81 6.58 -2.40
CA LEU A 185 -10.17 6.19 -2.82
C LEU A 185 -10.18 5.21 -4.00
N LEU A 186 -9.10 5.05 -4.73
CA LEU A 186 -8.97 3.99 -5.74
C LEU A 186 -8.83 2.59 -5.13
N LEU A 187 -8.46 2.47 -3.85
CA LEU A 187 -8.33 1.18 -3.17
C LEU A 187 -9.62 0.37 -3.12
N TRP A 188 -10.77 1.02 -3.09
CA TRP A 188 -12.07 0.33 -3.01
C TRP A 188 -13.08 0.88 -4.00
N ARG A 189 -13.69 -0.02 -4.74
CA ARG A 189 -14.75 0.32 -5.70
C ARG A 189 -15.89 1.14 -5.09
N SER A 190 -16.23 0.88 -3.82
CA SER A 190 -17.27 1.60 -3.06
C SER A 190 -16.93 3.08 -2.82
N SER A 191 -15.68 3.47 -2.89
CA SER A 191 -15.20 4.84 -2.66
C SER A 191 -15.17 5.70 -3.94
N TRP A 192 -15.34 5.09 -5.10
CA TRP A 192 -15.30 5.79 -6.38
C TRP A 192 -16.34 6.92 -6.54
N PRO A 193 -17.58 6.79 -6.00
CA PRO A 193 -18.53 7.91 -5.99
C PRO A 193 -18.01 9.15 -5.24
N THR A 194 -17.32 8.94 -4.11
CA THR A 194 -16.70 10.03 -3.34
C THR A 194 -15.57 10.69 -4.14
N LEU A 195 -14.71 9.92 -4.80
CA LEU A 195 -13.67 10.46 -5.67
C LEU A 195 -14.24 11.28 -6.82
N ALA A 196 -15.26 10.77 -7.51
CA ALA A 196 -15.93 11.49 -8.58
C ALA A 196 -16.54 12.81 -8.08
N THR A 197 -17.11 12.82 -6.87
CA THR A 197 -17.63 14.02 -6.23
C THR A 197 -16.53 15.02 -5.91
N ALA A 198 -15.40 14.56 -5.37
CA ALA A 198 -14.24 15.41 -5.06
C ALA A 198 -13.69 16.08 -6.33
N ILE A 199 -13.43 15.32 -7.40
CA ILE A 199 -12.93 15.85 -8.67
C ILE A 199 -13.90 16.91 -9.24
N ARG A 200 -15.20 16.64 -9.22
CA ARG A 200 -16.23 17.58 -9.67
C ARG A 200 -16.24 18.86 -8.84
N GLN A 201 -16.27 18.74 -7.52
CA GLN A 201 -16.31 19.90 -6.61
C GLN A 201 -15.05 20.76 -6.73
N PHE A 202 -13.87 20.14 -6.75
CA PHE A 202 -12.60 20.86 -6.87
C PHE A 202 -12.48 21.58 -8.23
N SER A 203 -13.02 20.98 -9.31
CA SER A 203 -13.07 21.66 -10.61
C SER A 203 -13.92 22.94 -10.56
N GLN A 204 -14.94 22.99 -9.70
CA GLN A 204 -15.82 24.14 -9.46
C GLN A 204 -15.30 25.09 -8.37
N GLY A 205 -14.20 24.77 -7.70
CA GLY A 205 -13.68 25.57 -6.57
C GLY A 205 -14.48 25.38 -5.27
N ILE A 206 -15.13 24.24 -5.11
CA ILE A 206 -15.99 23.92 -3.96
C ILE A 206 -15.33 22.82 -3.14
N VAL A 207 -15.42 22.93 -1.81
CA VAL A 207 -15.06 21.88 -0.85
C VAL A 207 -16.24 21.69 0.09
N SER A 208 -16.87 20.51 0.09
CA SER A 208 -17.95 20.18 0.99
C SER A 208 -17.44 19.47 2.25
N ASN A 209 -18.21 19.52 3.34
CA ASN A 209 -17.90 18.79 4.57
C ASN A 209 -17.70 17.29 4.34
N GLU A 210 -18.39 16.68 3.37
CA GLU A 210 -18.22 15.28 3.00
C GLU A 210 -16.80 15.03 2.45
N ILE A 211 -16.31 15.90 1.57
CA ILE A 211 -14.98 15.79 0.99
C ILE A 211 -13.90 16.17 2.01
N GLU A 212 -14.12 17.16 2.85
CA GLU A 212 -13.23 17.46 3.98
C GLU A 212 -13.11 16.25 4.93
N THR A 213 -14.22 15.57 5.18
CA THR A 213 -14.21 14.34 5.98
C THR A 213 -13.39 13.25 5.30
N ALA A 214 -13.51 13.09 3.98
CA ALA A 214 -12.73 12.10 3.22
C ALA A 214 -11.24 12.44 3.20
N LEU A 215 -10.87 13.72 3.05
CA LEU A 215 -9.48 14.19 3.12
C LEU A 215 -8.84 13.97 4.50
N ASN A 216 -9.65 14.12 5.56
CA ASN A 216 -9.19 13.95 6.93
C ASN A 216 -9.45 12.56 7.51
N ALA A 217 -10.05 11.63 6.73
CA ALA A 217 -10.24 10.25 7.14
C ALA A 217 -8.95 9.48 6.87
N PRO A 218 -8.10 9.24 7.87
CA PRO A 218 -6.86 8.53 7.63
C PRO A 218 -7.18 7.09 7.24
N ILE A 219 -6.69 6.64 6.10
CA ILE A 219 -6.61 5.20 5.79
C ILE A 219 -5.67 4.52 6.78
N ALA A 220 -4.63 5.24 7.19
CA ALA A 220 -3.78 4.92 8.34
C ALA A 220 -3.56 6.20 9.16
N SER A 221 -3.45 6.08 10.49
CA SER A 221 -3.00 7.22 11.29
C SER A 221 -1.62 7.67 10.81
N GLU A 222 -1.25 8.93 11.04
CA GLU A 222 0.08 9.45 10.71
C GLU A 222 1.18 8.56 11.33
N GLU A 223 0.99 8.12 12.58
CA GLU A 223 1.88 7.17 13.25
C GLU A 223 1.99 5.83 12.49
N SER A 224 0.90 5.29 11.96
CA SER A 224 0.92 4.06 11.17
C SER A 224 1.61 4.24 9.83
N SER A 225 1.47 5.41 9.19
CA SER A 225 2.14 5.75 7.94
C SER A 225 3.65 5.92 8.15
N ASP A 226 4.07 6.60 9.22
CA ASP A 226 5.48 6.72 9.60
C ASP A 226 6.08 5.36 9.93
N ALA A 227 5.37 4.53 10.69
CA ALA A 227 5.82 3.19 11.04
C ALA A 227 6.01 2.31 9.78
N LEU A 228 5.04 2.32 8.85
CA LEU A 228 5.17 1.58 7.61
C LEU A 228 6.37 2.07 6.79
N GLY A 229 6.54 3.39 6.63
CA GLY A 229 7.67 3.97 5.90
C GLY A 229 9.02 3.56 6.50
N VAL A 230 9.18 3.66 7.82
CA VAL A 230 10.41 3.25 8.51
C VAL A 230 10.67 1.76 8.36
N ILE A 231 9.66 0.90 8.55
CA ILE A 231 9.80 -0.56 8.43
C ILE A 231 10.20 -0.95 7.01
N LEU A 232 9.56 -0.37 6.00
CA LEU A 232 9.93 -0.62 4.60
C LEU A 232 11.38 -0.24 4.31
N CYS A 233 11.85 0.91 4.80
CA CYS A 233 13.24 1.32 4.60
C CYS A 233 14.24 0.49 5.41
N VAL A 234 13.85 -0.01 6.59
CA VAL A 234 14.66 -0.96 7.37
C VAL A 234 14.79 -2.29 6.61
N ASP A 235 13.74 -2.77 5.98
CA ASP A 235 13.72 -4.04 5.24
C ASP A 235 14.42 -3.96 3.87
N GLN A 236 14.52 -2.76 3.30
CA GLN A 236 15.25 -2.52 2.05
C GLN A 236 16.77 -2.60 2.27
N GLY A 237 17.49 -2.96 1.23
CA GLY A 237 18.96 -2.88 1.23
C GLY A 237 19.47 -1.44 1.16
N ASP A 238 20.74 -1.24 1.49
CA ASP A 238 21.47 0.03 1.28
C ASP A 238 21.73 0.23 -0.22
N GLU A 239 20.74 0.79 -0.91
CA GLU A 239 20.85 1.10 -2.34
C GLU A 239 21.31 2.55 -2.52
N LYS A 240 22.42 2.74 -3.23
CA LYS A 240 22.97 4.07 -3.54
C LYS A 240 22.87 4.33 -5.03
N LEU A 241 21.98 5.27 -5.40
CA LEU A 241 21.74 5.64 -6.78
C LEU A 241 22.59 6.85 -7.19
N THR A 242 23.05 6.86 -8.43
CA THR A 242 23.56 8.09 -9.06
C THR A 242 22.40 9.06 -9.36
N PRO A 243 22.65 10.36 -9.56
CA PRO A 243 21.62 11.31 -9.99
C PRO A 243 20.88 10.86 -11.26
N GLU A 244 21.60 10.29 -12.23
CA GLU A 244 21.06 9.82 -13.49
C GLU A 244 20.13 8.62 -13.29
N GLU A 245 20.49 7.67 -12.41
CA GLU A 245 19.65 6.52 -12.06
C GLU A 245 18.37 6.96 -11.35
N ARG A 246 18.45 7.94 -10.41
CA ARG A 246 17.26 8.51 -9.76
C ARG A 246 16.30 9.12 -10.77
N ILE A 247 16.81 9.97 -11.66
CA ILE A 247 16.00 10.60 -12.71
C ILE A 247 15.35 9.51 -13.57
N SER A 248 16.13 8.51 -14.01
CA SER A 248 15.61 7.42 -14.84
C SER A 248 14.49 6.63 -14.15
N ARG A 249 14.65 6.33 -12.85
CA ARG A 249 13.61 5.62 -12.06
C ARG A 249 12.37 6.49 -11.86
N LYS A 250 12.52 7.76 -11.54
CA LYS A 250 11.40 8.70 -11.41
C LYS A 250 10.65 8.87 -12.73
N ASP A 251 11.36 9.01 -13.85
CA ASP A 251 10.74 9.04 -15.19
C ASP A 251 9.97 7.74 -15.48
N ALA A 252 10.50 6.58 -15.11
CA ALA A 252 9.83 5.30 -15.30
C ALA A 252 8.55 5.19 -14.44
N LEU A 253 8.59 5.61 -13.18
CA LEU A 253 7.41 5.64 -12.30
C LEU A 253 6.36 6.63 -12.81
N ALA A 254 6.77 7.83 -13.22
CA ALA A 254 5.92 8.84 -13.83
C ALA A 254 5.22 8.34 -15.10
N ASN A 255 5.95 7.60 -15.95
CA ASN A 255 5.39 6.96 -17.14
C ASN A 255 4.47 5.77 -16.80
N ALA A 256 4.68 5.11 -15.67
CA ALA A 256 3.86 4.00 -15.21
C ALA A 256 2.52 4.47 -14.62
N PHE A 257 2.49 5.65 -13.99
CA PHE A 257 1.27 6.26 -13.46
C PHE A 257 1.10 7.70 -13.99
N PRO A 258 0.90 7.87 -15.31
CA PRO A 258 0.80 9.19 -15.94
C PRO A 258 -0.32 10.06 -15.36
N ALA A 259 -1.42 9.51 -14.84
CA ALA A 259 -2.51 10.32 -14.33
C ALA A 259 -2.12 11.31 -13.24
N ILE A 260 -1.11 11.02 -12.42
CA ILE A 260 -0.63 11.92 -11.37
C ILE A 260 0.63 12.72 -11.77
N ASN A 261 1.23 12.42 -12.90
CA ASN A 261 2.45 13.09 -13.38
C ASN A 261 2.10 14.33 -14.21
N PHE A 262 1.60 15.38 -13.56
CA PHE A 262 1.03 16.56 -14.21
C PHE A 262 2.03 17.71 -14.46
N ASP A 263 3.12 17.78 -13.70
CA ASP A 263 4.07 18.91 -13.71
C ASP A 263 5.41 18.59 -14.40
N ASN A 264 5.61 17.32 -14.80
CA ASN A 264 6.89 16.83 -15.35
C ASN A 264 8.09 17.17 -14.46
N GLY A 265 7.86 17.34 -13.15
CA GLY A 265 8.89 17.70 -12.18
C GLY A 265 9.97 16.65 -12.10
N ARG A 266 11.16 16.98 -12.64
CA ARG A 266 12.34 16.12 -12.54
C ARG A 266 13.16 16.56 -11.35
N SER A 267 13.12 15.78 -10.29
CA SER A 267 13.98 15.95 -9.12
C SER A 267 15.00 14.83 -9.06
N ASP A 268 16.27 15.17 -8.86
CA ASP A 268 17.34 14.23 -8.55
C ASP A 268 17.52 14.02 -7.04
N SER A 269 16.60 14.59 -6.25
CA SER A 269 16.62 14.46 -4.79
C SER A 269 16.43 12.99 -4.38
N PRO A 270 17.29 12.46 -3.50
CA PRO A 270 17.10 11.11 -2.97
C PRO A 270 15.81 11.02 -2.14
N ASP A 271 15.16 9.86 -2.17
CA ASP A 271 13.97 9.60 -1.39
C ASP A 271 14.28 9.25 0.09
N PHE A 272 13.22 8.98 0.86
CA PHE A 272 13.33 8.70 2.28
C PHE A 272 14.12 7.42 2.56
N CYS A 273 13.89 6.34 1.80
CA CYS A 273 14.59 5.07 2.01
C CYS A 273 16.04 5.11 1.51
N GLU A 274 16.34 5.84 0.44
CA GLU A 274 17.71 6.00 -0.06
C GLU A 274 18.61 6.75 0.94
N LEU A 275 18.02 7.66 1.74
CA LEU A 275 18.73 8.39 2.79
C LEU A 275 18.68 7.66 4.15
N TRP A 276 17.92 6.59 4.28
CA TRP A 276 17.73 5.88 5.54
C TRP A 276 19.00 5.12 5.94
N PRO A 277 19.54 5.34 7.17
CA PRO A 277 20.87 4.82 7.54
C PRO A 277 20.86 3.44 8.21
N ILE A 278 19.71 2.86 8.52
CA ILE A 278 19.58 1.64 9.32
C ILE A 278 18.84 0.58 8.52
N HIS A 279 19.53 -0.50 8.13
CA HIS A 279 18.97 -1.58 7.32
C HIS A 279 19.00 -2.91 8.06
N SER A 280 18.04 -3.78 7.78
CA SER A 280 18.01 -5.15 8.30
C SER A 280 18.82 -6.08 7.39
N ASP A 281 19.10 -7.27 7.92
CA ASP A 281 19.71 -8.35 7.14
C ASP A 281 18.66 -9.29 6.51
N LEU A 282 17.43 -8.80 6.28
CA LEU A 282 16.30 -9.61 5.83
C LEU A 282 16.66 -10.48 4.61
N ASN A 283 17.20 -9.87 3.57
CA ASN A 283 17.53 -10.56 2.33
C ASN A 283 18.71 -11.54 2.50
N LYS A 284 19.67 -11.24 3.37
CA LYS A 284 20.80 -12.11 3.68
C LYS A 284 20.41 -13.33 4.53
N THR A 285 19.38 -13.18 5.37
CA THR A 285 18.92 -14.21 6.31
C THR A 285 17.76 -15.03 5.78
N ARG A 286 17.26 -14.69 4.60
CA ARG A 286 16.14 -15.37 3.96
C ARG A 286 16.53 -16.83 3.64
N LEU A 287 15.81 -17.77 4.24
CA LEU A 287 16.01 -19.18 4.00
C LEU A 287 15.26 -19.59 2.73
N LYS A 288 15.99 -19.90 1.66
CA LYS A 288 15.44 -20.56 0.47
C LYS A 288 15.13 -22.03 0.82
N ASN A 289 14.10 -22.25 1.61
CA ASN A 289 13.73 -23.57 2.07
C ASN A 289 13.09 -24.36 0.92
N THR A 290 13.46 -25.62 0.77
CA THR A 290 12.88 -26.56 -0.20
C THR A 290 11.56 -27.17 0.29
N VAL A 291 11.24 -27.02 1.58
CA VAL A 291 9.99 -27.49 2.17
C VAL A 291 8.94 -26.39 2.11
N LEU A 292 7.87 -26.68 1.38
CA LEU A 292 6.72 -25.76 1.28
C LEU A 292 5.68 -26.11 2.33
N PRO A 293 5.14 -25.11 3.05
CA PRO A 293 4.04 -25.37 3.98
C PRO A 293 2.78 -25.77 3.21
N SER A 294 2.02 -26.69 3.79
CA SER A 294 0.65 -26.98 3.34
C SER A 294 -0.32 -26.10 4.13
N GLY A 295 -1.28 -25.48 3.51
CA GLY A 295 -2.29 -24.70 4.23
C GLY A 295 -2.21 -23.19 4.02
N LEU A 296 -1.61 -22.75 2.93
CA LEU A 296 -1.72 -21.37 2.46
C LEU A 296 -2.88 -21.23 1.48
N LEU A 297 -3.57 -20.10 1.53
CA LEU A 297 -4.52 -19.62 0.54
C LEU A 297 -4.17 -18.18 0.20
N PHE A 298 -3.88 -17.92 -1.07
CA PHE A 298 -3.68 -16.58 -1.58
C PHE A 298 -4.99 -16.02 -2.10
N VAL A 299 -5.30 -14.76 -1.77
CA VAL A 299 -6.52 -14.06 -2.17
C VAL A 299 -6.13 -12.74 -2.83
N ALA A 300 -6.73 -12.42 -3.96
CA ALA A 300 -6.45 -11.15 -4.63
C ALA A 300 -7.62 -10.70 -5.51
N HIS A 301 -7.85 -9.40 -5.53
CA HIS A 301 -8.65 -8.76 -6.56
C HIS A 301 -7.92 -8.78 -7.90
N LYS A 302 -8.68 -8.96 -8.99
CA LYS A 302 -8.14 -8.94 -10.35
C LYS A 302 -7.50 -7.58 -10.68
N TYR A 303 -8.08 -6.52 -10.15
CA TYR A 303 -7.68 -5.13 -10.36
C TYR A 303 -7.40 -4.49 -8.99
N ASP A 304 -6.37 -4.99 -8.32
CA ASP A 304 -5.88 -4.44 -7.07
C ASP A 304 -4.85 -3.35 -7.39
N PRO A 305 -5.07 -2.09 -6.97
CA PRO A 305 -4.16 -1.00 -7.30
C PRO A 305 -2.84 -1.04 -6.55
N THR A 306 -2.80 -1.59 -5.33
CA THR A 306 -1.62 -1.50 -4.47
C THR A 306 -0.82 -2.80 -4.37
N THR A 307 -1.51 -3.96 -4.38
CA THR A 307 -0.88 -5.29 -4.42
C THR A 307 -1.36 -6.05 -5.66
N PRO A 308 -0.72 -5.82 -6.82
CA PRO A 308 -1.19 -6.33 -8.10
C PRO A 308 -1.46 -7.84 -8.11
N TRP A 309 -2.55 -8.27 -8.73
CA TRP A 309 -2.95 -9.67 -8.82
C TRP A 309 -1.81 -10.60 -9.27
N ILE A 310 -0.89 -10.11 -10.09
CA ILE A 310 0.26 -10.87 -10.56
C ILE A 310 1.16 -11.32 -9.41
N ASN A 311 1.26 -10.54 -8.33
CA ASN A 311 2.02 -10.90 -7.15
C ASN A 311 1.40 -12.12 -6.47
N ALA A 312 0.08 -12.10 -6.25
CA ALA A 312 -0.64 -13.25 -5.66
C ALA A 312 -0.48 -14.52 -6.50
N ARG A 313 -0.54 -14.40 -7.84
CA ARG A 313 -0.32 -15.53 -8.75
C ARG A 313 1.09 -16.10 -8.58
N LYS A 314 2.11 -15.26 -8.62
CA LYS A 314 3.52 -15.69 -8.46
C LYS A 314 3.74 -16.36 -7.10
N MET A 315 3.19 -15.77 -6.03
CA MET A 315 3.32 -16.31 -4.69
C MET A 315 2.58 -17.64 -4.53
N ALA A 316 1.37 -17.77 -5.10
CA ALA A 316 0.64 -19.03 -5.12
C ALA A 316 1.41 -20.14 -5.87
N GLU A 317 1.98 -19.81 -7.02
CA GLU A 317 2.86 -20.71 -7.79
C GLU A 317 4.09 -21.11 -6.98
N LYS A 318 4.80 -20.13 -6.38
CA LYS A 318 5.99 -20.35 -5.53
C LYS A 318 5.72 -21.30 -4.37
N PHE A 319 4.61 -21.11 -3.67
CA PHE A 319 4.22 -21.94 -2.52
C PHE A 319 3.41 -23.18 -2.91
N SER A 320 3.19 -23.44 -4.21
CA SER A 320 2.35 -24.55 -4.72
C SER A 320 0.98 -24.59 -4.00
N SER A 321 0.37 -23.45 -3.82
CA SER A 321 -0.85 -23.23 -3.03
C SER A 321 -1.97 -22.62 -3.87
N PRO A 322 -3.25 -22.77 -3.49
CA PRO A 322 -4.37 -22.25 -4.25
C PRO A 322 -4.40 -20.71 -4.25
N LEU A 323 -4.91 -20.15 -5.35
CA LEU A 323 -5.24 -18.74 -5.51
C LEU A 323 -6.76 -18.58 -5.63
N LEU A 324 -7.35 -17.75 -4.78
CA LEU A 324 -8.70 -17.23 -4.92
C LEU A 324 -8.62 -15.88 -5.62
N THR A 325 -9.14 -15.82 -6.84
CA THR A 325 -9.21 -14.55 -7.61
C THR A 325 -10.61 -13.97 -7.49
N ILE A 326 -10.68 -12.71 -7.09
CA ILE A 326 -11.92 -11.92 -7.05
C ILE A 326 -11.98 -11.11 -8.36
N ASN A 327 -12.99 -11.32 -9.17
CA ASN A 327 -13.14 -10.62 -10.46
C ASN A 327 -13.75 -9.22 -10.28
N GLY A 328 -12.96 -8.31 -9.73
CA GLY A 328 -13.40 -6.94 -9.40
C GLY A 328 -12.25 -6.01 -9.07
N ASP A 329 -12.61 -4.76 -8.83
CA ASP A 329 -11.73 -3.70 -8.35
C ASP A 329 -11.73 -3.68 -6.83
N GLY A 330 -10.55 -3.53 -6.21
CA GLY A 330 -10.44 -3.39 -4.77
C GLY A 330 -9.13 -3.92 -4.21
N HIS A 331 -8.92 -3.65 -2.93
CA HIS A 331 -7.79 -4.12 -2.15
C HIS A 331 -8.30 -4.77 -0.88
N THR A 332 -7.95 -6.04 -0.65
CA THR A 332 -8.37 -6.89 0.47
C THR A 332 -9.89 -7.04 0.65
N LEU A 333 -10.39 -8.23 0.91
CA LEU A 333 -11.84 -8.48 1.05
C LEU A 333 -12.17 -9.65 1.99
N ALA A 334 -11.19 -10.47 2.34
CA ALA A 334 -11.43 -11.66 3.15
C ALA A 334 -12.03 -11.31 4.52
N LEU A 335 -13.09 -11.99 4.90
CA LEU A 335 -13.80 -11.87 6.20
C LEU A 335 -14.41 -10.48 6.47
N THR A 336 -14.67 -9.69 5.44
CA THR A 336 -15.32 -8.37 5.59
C THR A 336 -16.84 -8.47 5.65
N GLY A 337 -17.44 -9.60 5.33
CA GLY A 337 -18.89 -9.75 5.20
C GLY A 337 -19.48 -9.20 3.89
N VAL A 338 -18.65 -8.63 3.04
CA VAL A 338 -19.09 -7.96 1.80
C VAL A 338 -19.27 -8.95 0.65
N ASN A 339 -18.46 -10.02 0.60
CA ASN A 339 -18.54 -11.03 -0.46
C ASN A 339 -18.63 -12.46 0.12
N LEU A 340 -19.82 -13.02 0.10
CA LEU A 340 -20.08 -14.36 0.66
C LEU A 340 -19.29 -15.48 -0.02
N CYS A 341 -18.94 -15.36 -1.31
CA CYS A 341 -18.11 -16.35 -2.01
C CYS A 341 -16.70 -16.35 -1.42
N VAL A 342 -16.12 -15.18 -1.22
CA VAL A 342 -14.80 -15.01 -0.62
C VAL A 342 -14.82 -15.51 0.83
N ASP A 343 -15.73 -14.98 1.64
CA ASP A 343 -15.78 -15.30 3.08
C ASP A 343 -16.00 -16.79 3.34
N LYS A 344 -16.93 -17.45 2.61
CA LYS A 344 -17.14 -18.89 2.74
C LYS A 344 -15.90 -19.70 2.36
N THR A 345 -15.21 -19.31 1.31
CA THR A 345 -13.98 -19.98 0.87
C THR A 345 -12.88 -19.83 1.91
N VAL A 346 -12.67 -18.61 2.41
CA VAL A 346 -11.68 -18.30 3.44
C VAL A 346 -11.98 -19.05 4.74
N VAL A 347 -13.21 -18.98 5.24
CA VAL A 347 -13.62 -19.72 6.46
C VAL A 347 -13.44 -21.23 6.29
N HIS A 348 -13.83 -21.77 5.14
CA HIS A 348 -13.64 -23.20 4.87
C HIS A 348 -12.15 -23.57 4.90
N HIS A 349 -11.29 -22.76 4.29
CA HIS A 349 -9.84 -23.00 4.29
C HIS A 349 -9.25 -22.91 5.70
N LEU A 350 -9.66 -21.93 6.50
CA LEU A 350 -9.19 -21.76 7.88
C LEU A 350 -9.57 -22.96 8.76
N ILE A 351 -10.76 -23.56 8.56
CA ILE A 351 -11.22 -24.71 9.33
C ILE A 351 -10.56 -25.99 8.82
N THR A 352 -10.56 -26.21 7.51
CA THR A 352 -10.11 -27.43 6.86
C THR A 352 -9.17 -27.09 5.71
N PRO A 353 -7.90 -26.75 6.02
CA PRO A 353 -6.93 -26.41 4.98
C PRO A 353 -6.69 -27.62 4.09
N LYS A 354 -7.00 -27.48 2.82
CA LYS A 354 -6.76 -28.50 1.80
C LYS A 354 -5.98 -27.88 0.67
N LYS A 355 -5.17 -28.71 0.01
CA LYS A 355 -4.60 -28.35 -1.28
C LYS A 355 -5.76 -28.31 -2.28
N ALA A 356 -6.33 -27.12 -2.50
CA ALA A 356 -7.46 -26.90 -3.38
C ALA A 356 -6.96 -26.44 -4.76
N GLU A 357 -7.84 -26.53 -5.76
CA GLU A 357 -7.64 -25.87 -7.05
C GLU A 357 -7.86 -24.35 -6.90
N ASN A 358 -7.41 -23.58 -7.91
CA ASN A 358 -7.69 -22.16 -7.96
C ASN A 358 -9.19 -21.89 -7.99
N ILE A 359 -9.62 -20.85 -7.28
CA ILE A 359 -11.02 -20.50 -7.10
C ILE A 359 -11.25 -19.10 -7.69
N PHE A 360 -12.44 -18.91 -8.27
CA PHE A 360 -12.87 -17.63 -8.78
C PHE A 360 -14.16 -17.20 -8.09
N CYS A 361 -14.15 -16.01 -7.50
CA CYS A 361 -15.34 -15.37 -6.99
C CYS A 361 -15.73 -14.18 -7.87
N PRO A 362 -17.03 -13.93 -8.10
CA PRO A 362 -17.44 -12.68 -8.74
C PRO A 362 -17.03 -11.50 -7.85
N GLY A 363 -16.72 -10.37 -8.47
CA GLY A 363 -16.61 -9.10 -7.77
C GLY A 363 -17.94 -8.71 -7.13
N ASN A 364 -17.92 -7.72 -6.26
CA ASN A 364 -19.16 -7.16 -5.74
C ASN A 364 -19.98 -6.61 -6.92
N ALA A 365 -21.29 -6.86 -6.91
CA ALA A 365 -22.18 -6.28 -7.91
C ALA A 365 -21.95 -4.76 -7.96
N GLU A 366 -21.85 -4.20 -9.16
CA GLU A 366 -21.83 -2.74 -9.32
C GLU A 366 -23.03 -2.19 -8.57
N VAL A 367 -22.81 -1.33 -7.59
CA VAL A 367 -23.89 -0.49 -7.07
C VAL A 367 -24.23 0.44 -8.22
N GLU A 368 -25.24 0.05 -9.00
CA GLU A 368 -25.82 0.93 -10.00
C GLU A 368 -26.36 2.14 -9.21
N THR A 369 -25.62 3.23 -9.26
CA THR A 369 -26.13 4.52 -8.80
C THR A 369 -27.23 4.94 -9.76
N GLN A 370 -28.47 4.83 -9.30
CA GLN A 370 -29.68 5.37 -9.97
C GLN A 370 -29.58 6.90 -10.15
#